data_5ab9d3533bea4696b6fc6ff86d82cc64
#
_entry.id   5ab9d3533bea4696b6fc6ff86d82cc64
#
_cell.length_a   1.000
_cell.length_b   1.000
_cell.length_c   1.000
_cell.angle_alpha   90.00
_cell.angle_beta   90.00
_cell.angle_gamma   90.00
#
_symmetry.space_group_name_H-M   'P 1'
#
loop_
_entity.id
_entity.type
_entity.pdbx_description
1 polymer ?
#
loop_
_entity_poly.entity_id
_entity_poly.type
_entity_poly.pdbx_seq_one_letter_code
_entity_poly.pdbx_strand_id
1 'polypeptide(L)'
;MRYLFLLCALATSAAVPAQNVKVTPLGTHPGELCSRDRATIFEDPSGLRILYDAGQSVQGADDPRLGTIHVVLVSHAHGDHIGDMKLKAQGAGSCDNPELVTAAPASTSGEIAAAKNAALVMVGPMANFLAKKVETINRKATPNCPQANDTMTAPFAASCVAGVNLGGARVVKLGDGKAVEITVVPASHDSTVPRALLSEEERKHLEADNVSLQLGQPTGYVIRFSNGLVAYLTGDTGMFAEMKTTMADFHKVNFMELNLGYSALNAPAAAHIVNDLVKPATVLLSHVNEGATSGGKVKSGTHTADFLALVKGRPVYLALSGRTMELDGSGKCVAGCAAP
;
A
#
# COMPACT_ATOMS: atom_id res chain seq x y z
N MET A 1 -0.81 -62.01 39.30
CA MET A 1 -1.44 -61.11 38.36
C MET A 1 -0.83 -59.70 38.57
N ARG A 2 0.03 -59.25 37.65
CA ARG A 2 0.63 -57.88 37.67
C ARG A 2 -0.14 -57.02 36.67
N TYR A 3 -0.81 -56.00 37.15
CA TYR A 3 -1.50 -55.00 36.29
C TYR A 3 -0.48 -54.00 35.86
N LEU A 4 -0.28 -53.89 34.52
CA LEU A 4 0.54 -52.89 33.87
C LEU A 4 -0.39 -51.67 33.54
N PHE A 5 -0.22 -50.56 34.29
CA PHE A 5 -0.91 -49.30 33.94
C PHE A 5 -0.15 -48.61 32.80
N LEU A 6 -0.80 -48.54 31.65
CA LEU A 6 -0.31 -47.77 30.50
C LEU A 6 -0.75 -46.29 30.71
N LEU A 7 0.20 -45.40 31.07
CA LEU A 7 -0.05 -43.97 31.08
C LEU A 7 -0.03 -43.46 29.61
N CYS A 8 -1.18 -43.13 29.06
CA CYS A 8 -1.29 -42.38 27.84
C CYS A 8 -0.99 -40.90 28.13
N ALA A 9 0.20 -40.42 27.76
CA ALA A 9 0.53 -38.98 27.77
C ALA A 9 -0.19 -38.28 26.60
N LEU A 10 -1.24 -37.53 26.89
CA LEU A 10 -1.86 -36.60 25.96
C LEU A 10 -0.91 -35.42 25.73
N ALA A 11 -0.22 -35.44 24.62
CA ALA A 11 0.53 -34.28 24.15
C ALA A 11 -0.47 -33.20 23.68
N THR A 12 -0.73 -32.21 24.53
CA THR A 12 -1.42 -30.99 24.11
C THR A 12 -0.47 -30.17 23.21
N SER A 13 -0.66 -30.23 21.90
CA SER A 13 -0.01 -29.29 21.00
C SER A 13 -0.57 -27.88 21.30
N ALA A 14 0.23 -27.06 21.98
CA ALA A 14 -0.05 -25.64 22.08
C ALA A 14 -0.07 -25.07 20.66
N ALA A 15 -1.23 -24.65 20.18
CA ALA A 15 -1.35 -23.90 18.95
C ALA A 15 -0.53 -22.62 19.13
N VAL A 16 0.57 -22.48 18.39
CA VAL A 16 1.31 -21.22 18.30
C VAL A 16 0.30 -20.20 17.76
N PRO A 17 0.02 -19.11 18.48
CA PRO A 17 -0.91 -18.09 17.97
C PRO A 17 -0.44 -17.63 16.61
N ALA A 18 -1.35 -17.59 15.63
CA ALA A 18 -1.04 -17.04 14.32
C ALA A 18 -0.55 -15.61 14.54
N GLN A 19 0.67 -15.31 14.09
CA GLN A 19 1.20 -13.96 14.20
C GLN A 19 0.34 -13.00 13.36
N ASN A 20 0.20 -11.77 13.82
CA ASN A 20 -0.62 -10.76 13.16
C ASN A 20 0.11 -10.13 11.99
N VAL A 21 -0.64 -9.61 11.02
CA VAL A 21 -0.10 -8.66 10.02
C VAL A 21 0.06 -7.31 10.68
N LYS A 22 1.24 -6.71 10.56
CA LYS A 22 1.48 -5.34 11.00
C LYS A 22 1.27 -4.36 9.86
N VAL A 23 0.53 -3.30 10.13
CA VAL A 23 0.26 -2.21 9.18
C VAL A 23 0.77 -0.92 9.77
N THR A 24 1.74 -0.29 9.10
CA THR A 24 2.41 0.93 9.58
C THR A 24 2.31 2.03 8.54
N PRO A 25 1.41 3.02 8.70
CA PRO A 25 1.39 4.20 7.86
C PRO A 25 2.66 5.06 8.05
N LEU A 26 3.19 5.59 6.94
CA LEU A 26 4.33 6.49 6.94
C LEU A 26 3.89 7.85 6.38
N GLY A 27 3.48 8.73 7.26
CA GLY A 27 3.06 10.09 6.91
C GLY A 27 4.16 11.13 7.15
N THR A 28 3.82 12.36 6.86
CA THR A 28 4.72 13.52 6.92
C THR A 28 4.97 14.02 8.34
N HIS A 29 3.98 13.92 9.23
CA HIS A 29 4.06 14.37 10.63
C HIS A 29 3.75 13.21 11.59
N PRO A 30 4.62 12.94 12.58
CA PRO A 30 4.43 11.82 13.51
C PRO A 30 3.11 11.90 14.27
N GLY A 31 2.35 10.82 14.27
CA GLY A 31 1.08 10.69 14.99
C GLY A 31 -0.10 11.44 14.38
N GLU A 32 0.08 12.05 13.20
CA GLU A 32 -0.97 12.78 12.48
C GLU A 32 -1.34 12.05 11.18
N LEU A 33 -2.50 12.43 10.60
CA LEU A 33 -2.92 12.10 9.23
C LEU A 33 -2.99 13.40 8.43
N CYS A 34 -2.05 13.57 7.52
CA CYS A 34 -1.77 14.81 6.82
C CYS A 34 -2.11 14.76 5.33
N SER A 35 -2.14 15.92 4.69
CA SER A 35 -2.60 16.10 3.30
C SER A 35 -1.82 15.27 2.26
N ARG A 36 -0.55 14.93 2.53
CA ARG A 36 0.32 14.18 1.60
C ARG A 36 0.59 12.75 2.04
N ASP A 37 -0.10 12.26 3.08
CA ASP A 37 0.15 10.92 3.62
C ASP A 37 -0.46 9.83 2.73
N ARG A 38 0.41 8.94 2.22
CA ARG A 38 0.07 7.86 1.27
C ARG A 38 0.70 6.52 1.65
N ALA A 39 1.98 6.58 2.08
CA ALA A 39 2.79 5.40 2.24
C ALA A 39 2.31 4.51 3.38
N THR A 40 2.17 3.23 3.11
CA THR A 40 1.88 2.22 4.15
C THR A 40 2.79 1.01 3.98
N ILE A 41 3.36 0.54 5.09
CA ILE A 41 4.10 -0.74 5.14
C ILE A 41 3.21 -1.81 5.72
N PHE A 42 3.08 -2.92 4.99
CA PHE A 42 2.49 -4.17 5.46
C PHE A 42 3.60 -5.18 5.76
N GLU A 43 3.60 -5.74 6.95
CA GLU A 43 4.52 -6.80 7.36
C GLU A 43 3.74 -8.08 7.65
N ASP A 44 3.94 -9.07 6.78
CA ASP A 44 3.37 -10.41 6.96
C ASP A 44 4.00 -11.13 8.17
N PRO A 45 3.32 -12.05 8.84
CA PRO A 45 3.90 -12.87 9.89
C PRO A 45 5.22 -13.59 9.54
N SER A 46 5.46 -13.87 8.27
CA SER A 46 6.74 -14.41 7.78
C SER A 46 7.89 -13.40 7.79
N GLY A 47 7.61 -12.11 8.06
CA GLY A 47 8.56 -11.01 7.96
C GLY A 47 8.68 -10.41 6.55
N LEU A 48 7.89 -10.88 5.58
CA LEU A 48 7.81 -10.24 4.25
C LEU A 48 7.22 -8.83 4.41
N ARG A 49 7.94 -7.81 3.93
CA ARG A 49 7.52 -6.40 4.04
C ARG A 49 7.22 -5.82 2.67
N ILE A 50 6.04 -5.25 2.55
CA ILE A 50 5.48 -4.66 1.34
C ILE A 50 5.27 -3.17 1.59
N LEU A 51 5.85 -2.32 0.77
CA LEU A 51 5.60 -0.87 0.77
C LEU A 51 4.58 -0.55 -0.31
N TYR A 52 3.52 0.11 0.08
CA TYR A 52 2.46 0.59 -0.79
C TYR A 52 2.50 2.10 -0.91
N ASP A 53 2.43 2.62 -2.13
CA ASP A 53 2.36 4.04 -2.50
C ASP A 53 3.31 4.94 -1.70
N ALA A 54 4.63 4.75 -1.85
CA ALA A 54 5.65 5.53 -1.15
C ALA A 54 5.43 7.05 -1.29
N GLY A 55 5.05 7.47 -2.48
CA GLY A 55 4.59 8.81 -2.79
C GLY A 55 5.52 9.92 -2.31
N GLN A 56 4.91 10.92 -1.70
CA GLN A 56 5.58 12.10 -1.16
C GLN A 56 5.70 12.04 0.39
N SER A 57 5.33 10.93 1.00
CA SER A 57 5.19 10.76 2.46
C SER A 57 6.50 10.36 3.16
N VAL A 58 7.52 9.98 2.39
CA VAL A 58 8.81 9.47 2.89
C VAL A 58 9.99 10.29 2.34
N GLN A 59 11.15 10.19 3.00
CA GLN A 59 12.38 10.91 2.61
C GLN A 59 13.17 10.19 1.50
N GLY A 60 12.51 9.33 0.71
CA GLY A 60 13.17 8.48 -0.27
C GLY A 60 13.82 7.25 0.38
N ALA A 61 14.88 6.73 -0.24
CA ALA A 61 15.55 5.49 0.19
C ALA A 61 16.18 5.56 1.58
N ASP A 62 16.55 6.77 2.04
CA ASP A 62 17.21 7.02 3.31
C ASP A 62 16.24 7.23 4.48
N ASP A 63 14.94 7.14 4.26
CA ASP A 63 13.96 7.25 5.34
C ASP A 63 14.16 6.12 6.37
N PRO A 64 14.52 6.44 7.63
CA PRO A 64 14.85 5.42 8.63
C PRO A 64 13.68 4.52 9.01
N ARG A 65 12.44 4.95 8.73
CA ARG A 65 11.21 4.20 9.03
C ARG A 65 11.00 3.01 8.08
N LEU A 66 11.63 3.01 6.90
CA LEU A 66 11.45 1.96 5.90
C LEU A 66 11.98 0.61 6.37
N GLY A 67 13.15 0.57 6.99
CA GLY A 67 13.84 -0.69 7.27
C GLY A 67 14.09 -1.51 6.00
N THR A 68 13.89 -2.82 6.08
CA THR A 68 13.92 -3.70 4.92
C THR A 68 12.58 -3.63 4.17
N ILE A 69 12.61 -3.51 2.85
CA ILE A 69 11.44 -3.59 1.96
C ILE A 69 11.73 -4.67 0.92
N HIS A 70 10.81 -5.62 0.76
CA HIS A 70 10.95 -6.71 -0.20
C HIS A 70 10.15 -6.49 -1.48
N VAL A 71 9.00 -5.80 -1.36
CA VAL A 71 8.10 -5.50 -2.48
C VAL A 71 7.68 -4.04 -2.41
N VAL A 72 7.65 -3.37 -3.57
CA VAL A 72 7.08 -2.03 -3.75
C VAL A 72 5.88 -2.15 -4.67
N LEU A 73 4.74 -1.65 -4.22
CA LEU A 73 3.49 -1.50 -4.96
C LEU A 73 3.24 -0.02 -5.21
N VAL A 74 2.81 0.33 -6.43
CA VAL A 74 2.35 1.67 -6.78
C VAL A 74 1.02 1.53 -7.50
N SER A 75 0.00 2.23 -7.01
CA SER A 75 -1.36 2.12 -7.53
C SER A 75 -1.52 2.76 -8.91
N HIS A 76 -0.92 3.94 -9.12
CA HIS A 76 -0.94 4.67 -10.37
C HIS A 76 0.19 5.72 -10.44
N ALA A 77 0.32 6.41 -11.59
CA ALA A 77 1.49 7.23 -11.87
C ALA A 77 1.42 8.68 -11.34
N HIS A 78 0.37 9.10 -10.64
CA HIS A 78 0.34 10.45 -10.05
C HIS A 78 1.51 10.67 -9.09
N GLY A 79 1.99 11.92 -9.02
CA GLY A 79 3.20 12.27 -8.28
C GLY A 79 3.15 11.92 -6.80
N ASP A 80 1.99 12.05 -6.18
CA ASP A 80 1.79 11.72 -4.77
C ASP A 80 1.70 10.21 -4.48
N HIS A 81 1.71 9.33 -5.51
CA HIS A 81 1.79 7.87 -5.40
C HIS A 81 3.13 7.31 -5.89
N ILE A 82 3.56 7.68 -7.09
CA ILE A 82 4.85 7.24 -7.63
C ILE A 82 6.04 7.97 -6.98
N GLY A 83 5.82 9.21 -6.50
CA GLY A 83 6.82 10.04 -5.83
C GLY A 83 7.71 10.85 -6.78
N ASP A 84 7.20 11.91 -7.40
CA ASP A 84 7.98 12.93 -8.11
C ASP A 84 8.69 13.91 -7.16
N MET A 85 8.13 14.04 -5.97
CA MET A 85 8.68 14.74 -4.80
C MET A 85 8.84 13.75 -3.65
N LYS A 86 9.64 14.11 -2.66
CA LYS A 86 9.80 13.36 -1.41
C LYS A 86 9.85 14.32 -0.21
N LEU A 87 9.53 13.81 0.96
CA LEU A 87 9.56 14.58 2.19
C LEU A 87 10.98 15.07 2.47
N LYS A 88 11.13 16.36 2.76
CA LYS A 88 12.43 16.96 3.11
C LYS A 88 12.96 16.43 4.46
N ALA A 89 12.09 16.43 5.46
CA ALA A 89 12.33 15.87 6.78
C ALA A 89 10.99 15.60 7.47
N GLN A 90 10.95 14.63 8.37
CA GLN A 90 9.75 14.32 9.14
C GLN A 90 9.35 15.51 10.01
N GLY A 91 8.09 15.95 9.92
CA GLY A 91 7.56 17.11 10.61
C GLY A 91 7.91 18.46 9.98
N ALA A 92 8.57 18.49 8.81
CA ALA A 92 8.88 19.74 8.13
C ALA A 92 7.64 20.34 7.45
N GLY A 93 7.43 21.65 7.64
CA GLY A 93 6.24 22.37 7.19
C GLY A 93 5.05 22.20 8.12
N SER A 94 3.84 22.19 7.57
CA SER A 94 2.62 21.91 8.32
C SER A 94 1.92 20.65 7.77
N CYS A 95 0.99 20.08 8.54
CA CYS A 95 0.22 18.90 8.14
C CYS A 95 -0.59 19.14 6.83
N ASP A 96 -1.04 20.37 6.60
CA ASP A 96 -1.71 20.74 5.35
C ASP A 96 -0.72 21.03 4.21
N ASN A 97 0.48 21.51 4.52
CA ASN A 97 1.53 21.87 3.55
C ASN A 97 2.91 21.40 4.04
N PRO A 98 3.24 20.11 3.94
CA PRO A 98 4.55 19.60 4.31
C PRO A 98 5.63 20.11 3.36
N GLU A 99 6.87 20.28 3.84
CA GLU A 99 7.99 20.65 2.99
C GLU A 99 8.48 19.45 2.19
N LEU A 100 8.46 19.58 0.87
CA LEU A 100 8.88 18.56 -0.07
C LEU A 100 10.11 19.04 -0.86
N VAL A 101 10.91 18.08 -1.32
CA VAL A 101 12.00 18.26 -2.28
C VAL A 101 11.82 17.34 -3.48
N THR A 102 12.40 17.67 -4.62
CA THR A 102 12.26 16.84 -5.82
C THR A 102 12.90 15.47 -5.64
N ALA A 103 12.23 14.42 -6.11
CA ALA A 103 12.79 13.08 -6.31
C ALA A 103 13.16 12.85 -7.78
N ALA A 104 12.77 13.77 -8.67
CA ALA A 104 13.11 13.67 -10.09
C ALA A 104 14.64 13.69 -10.32
N PRO A 105 15.14 12.96 -11.33
CA PRO A 105 14.38 12.20 -12.34
C PRO A 105 14.01 10.76 -11.92
N ALA A 106 14.37 10.32 -10.68
CA ALA A 106 14.30 8.92 -10.28
C ALA A 106 12.89 8.46 -9.86
N SER A 107 12.17 9.21 -9.09
CA SER A 107 10.99 8.90 -8.27
C SER A 107 11.33 8.24 -6.93
N THR A 108 10.54 8.57 -5.89
CA THR A 108 10.70 8.00 -4.55
C THR A 108 10.56 6.47 -4.55
N SER A 109 9.56 5.93 -5.27
CA SER A 109 9.35 4.48 -5.38
C SER A 109 10.52 3.78 -6.08
N GLY A 110 11.10 4.42 -7.13
CA GLY A 110 12.28 3.91 -7.83
C GLY A 110 13.54 3.94 -6.96
N GLU A 111 13.76 5.04 -6.21
CA GLU A 111 14.89 5.15 -5.26
C GLU A 111 14.84 4.04 -4.19
N ILE A 112 13.67 3.82 -3.61
CA ILE A 112 13.48 2.80 -2.57
C ILE A 112 13.67 1.40 -3.14
N ALA A 113 13.06 1.10 -4.29
CA ALA A 113 13.23 -0.20 -4.93
C ALA A 113 14.70 -0.48 -5.23
N ALA A 114 15.44 0.49 -5.78
CA ALA A 114 16.88 0.37 -6.07
C ALA A 114 17.70 0.08 -4.82
N ALA A 115 17.52 0.88 -3.76
CA ALA A 115 18.31 0.79 -2.54
C ALA A 115 18.01 -0.45 -1.69
N LYS A 116 16.78 -0.97 -1.75
CA LYS A 116 16.32 -2.12 -0.95
C LYS A 116 16.39 -3.44 -1.72
N ASN A 117 16.81 -3.45 -2.97
CA ASN A 117 16.73 -4.61 -3.86
C ASN A 117 15.30 -5.20 -3.93
N ALA A 118 14.29 -4.33 -3.93
CA ALA A 118 12.90 -4.76 -3.85
C ALA A 118 12.32 -5.13 -5.22
N ALA A 119 11.34 -6.03 -5.23
CA ALA A 119 10.54 -6.34 -6.41
C ALA A 119 9.50 -5.22 -6.65
N LEU A 120 9.41 -4.74 -7.89
CA LEU A 120 8.36 -3.83 -8.36
C LEU A 120 7.19 -4.66 -8.88
N VAL A 121 6.07 -4.71 -8.14
CA VAL A 121 4.87 -5.49 -8.51
C VAL A 121 3.72 -4.54 -8.81
N MET A 122 3.38 -4.36 -10.10
CA MET A 122 2.35 -3.44 -10.58
C MET A 122 1.98 -3.72 -12.03
N VAL A 123 1.05 -2.94 -12.61
CA VAL A 123 0.72 -3.09 -14.03
C VAL A 123 1.94 -2.90 -14.93
N GLY A 124 2.01 -3.70 -16.01
CA GLY A 124 3.19 -3.79 -16.88
C GLY A 124 3.77 -2.45 -17.33
N PRO A 125 3.00 -1.50 -17.90
CA PRO A 125 3.54 -0.21 -18.34
C PRO A 125 4.22 0.58 -17.22
N MET A 126 3.63 0.63 -16.02
CA MET A 126 4.22 1.31 -14.87
C MET A 126 5.44 0.56 -14.31
N ALA A 127 5.38 -0.77 -14.28
CA ALA A 127 6.51 -1.61 -13.89
C ALA A 127 7.73 -1.35 -14.79
N ASN A 128 7.54 -1.28 -16.11
CA ASN A 128 8.60 -0.97 -17.07
C ASN A 128 9.16 0.46 -16.92
N PHE A 129 8.30 1.43 -16.67
CA PHE A 129 8.72 2.80 -16.41
C PHE A 129 9.60 2.90 -15.16
N LEU A 130 9.17 2.31 -14.04
CA LEU A 130 9.97 2.30 -12.81
C LEU A 130 11.22 1.44 -12.93
N ALA A 131 11.19 0.33 -13.67
CA ALA A 131 12.38 -0.46 -13.97
C ALA A 131 13.46 0.40 -14.66
N LYS A 132 13.05 1.31 -15.58
CA LYS A 132 13.97 2.25 -16.22
C LYS A 132 14.54 3.29 -15.24
N LYS A 133 13.74 3.74 -14.26
CA LYS A 133 14.23 4.62 -13.19
C LYS A 133 15.27 3.91 -12.32
N VAL A 134 15.01 2.68 -11.91
CA VAL A 134 15.95 1.83 -11.16
C VAL A 134 17.23 1.56 -11.96
N GLU A 135 17.12 1.28 -13.26
CA GLU A 135 18.27 1.11 -14.15
C GLU A 135 19.17 2.35 -14.16
N THR A 136 18.58 3.55 -14.21
CA THR A 136 19.32 4.82 -14.20
C THR A 136 20.11 5.00 -12.89
N ILE A 137 19.51 4.61 -11.75
CA ILE A 137 20.16 4.67 -10.43
C ILE A 137 21.31 3.65 -10.35
N ASN A 138 21.02 2.39 -10.67
CA ASN A 138 21.95 1.28 -10.50
C ASN A 138 22.97 1.15 -11.65
N ARG A 139 22.80 1.92 -12.74
CA ARG A 139 23.60 1.84 -13.99
C ARG A 139 23.66 0.42 -14.54
N LYS A 140 22.62 -0.34 -14.38
CA LYS A 140 22.47 -1.73 -14.80
C LYS A 140 21.01 -2.03 -15.08
N ALA A 141 20.73 -2.79 -16.14
CA ALA A 141 19.35 -3.18 -16.49
C ALA A 141 18.65 -3.86 -15.32
N THR A 142 17.40 -3.45 -15.09
CA THR A 142 16.54 -4.06 -14.06
C THR A 142 15.93 -5.34 -14.62
N PRO A 143 16.31 -6.53 -14.09
CA PRO A 143 15.81 -7.80 -14.60
C PRO A 143 14.36 -8.06 -14.22
N ASN A 144 13.71 -9.02 -14.90
CA ASN A 144 12.51 -9.64 -14.36
C ASN A 144 12.82 -10.38 -13.07
N CYS A 145 11.88 -10.36 -12.11
CA CYS A 145 12.04 -11.09 -10.87
C CYS A 145 12.16 -12.61 -11.13
N PRO A 146 13.13 -13.28 -10.52
CA PRO A 146 13.27 -14.73 -10.64
C PRO A 146 12.05 -15.40 -9.97
N GLN A 147 11.50 -16.42 -10.66
CA GLN A 147 10.34 -17.19 -10.20
C GLN A 147 10.63 -18.68 -10.31
N ALA A 148 10.16 -19.44 -9.33
CA ALA A 148 10.12 -20.89 -9.38
C ALA A 148 8.70 -21.35 -9.04
N ASN A 149 8.06 -22.10 -9.95
CA ASN A 149 6.65 -22.49 -9.83
C ASN A 149 5.73 -21.30 -9.51
N ASP A 150 5.84 -20.23 -10.33
CA ASP A 150 5.09 -18.97 -10.22
C ASP A 150 5.28 -18.19 -8.91
N THR A 151 6.25 -18.60 -8.08
CA THR A 151 6.54 -17.97 -6.80
C THR A 151 7.89 -17.25 -6.84
N MET A 152 7.90 -15.97 -6.46
CA MET A 152 9.08 -15.17 -6.21
C MET A 152 9.56 -15.40 -4.76
N THR A 153 10.88 -15.51 -4.57
CA THR A 153 11.46 -15.70 -3.22
C THR A 153 12.35 -14.53 -2.87
N ALA A 154 11.94 -13.73 -1.89
CA ALA A 154 12.74 -12.68 -1.28
C ALA A 154 13.70 -13.28 -0.21
N PRO A 155 14.83 -12.62 0.15
CA PRO A 155 15.30 -11.37 -0.42
C PRO A 155 15.86 -11.55 -1.83
N PHE A 156 15.70 -10.52 -2.67
CA PHE A 156 16.23 -10.53 -4.03
C PHE A 156 17.71 -10.05 -4.06
N ALA A 157 18.50 -10.62 -4.97
CA ALA A 157 19.91 -10.22 -5.15
C ALA A 157 20.04 -8.79 -5.74
N ALA A 158 19.02 -8.33 -6.45
CA ALA A 158 18.92 -6.98 -7.01
C ALA A 158 17.43 -6.62 -7.17
N SER A 159 17.14 -5.32 -7.30
CA SER A 159 15.79 -4.87 -7.69
C SER A 159 15.38 -5.56 -8.99
N CYS A 160 14.13 -5.96 -9.06
CA CYS A 160 13.59 -6.66 -10.21
C CYS A 160 12.14 -6.23 -10.48
N VAL A 161 11.64 -6.53 -11.67
CA VAL A 161 10.30 -6.17 -12.10
C VAL A 161 9.43 -7.39 -12.28
N ALA A 162 8.19 -7.31 -11.79
CA ALA A 162 7.16 -8.33 -11.92
C ALA A 162 5.86 -7.69 -12.40
N GLY A 163 5.81 -7.34 -13.69
CA GLY A 163 4.63 -6.79 -14.33
C GLY A 163 3.44 -7.74 -14.24
N VAL A 164 2.25 -7.20 -13.99
CA VAL A 164 0.99 -7.94 -13.82
C VAL A 164 -0.09 -7.28 -14.68
N ASN A 165 -1.01 -8.05 -15.23
CA ASN A 165 -2.24 -7.53 -15.85
C ASN A 165 -3.32 -7.35 -14.80
N LEU A 166 -4.34 -6.53 -15.10
CA LEU A 166 -5.54 -6.45 -14.26
C LEU A 166 -6.17 -7.84 -14.07
N GLY A 167 -6.53 -8.16 -12.84
CA GLY A 167 -7.04 -9.47 -12.44
C GLY A 167 -5.95 -10.53 -12.25
N GLY A 168 -4.71 -10.25 -12.64
CA GLY A 168 -3.58 -11.16 -12.44
C GLY A 168 -2.95 -11.01 -11.05
N ALA A 169 -2.15 -12.00 -10.66
CA ALA A 169 -1.50 -12.03 -9.35
C ALA A 169 -0.01 -12.36 -9.44
N ARG A 170 0.71 -12.05 -8.36
CA ARG A 170 2.06 -12.54 -8.06
C ARG A 170 2.09 -13.15 -6.67
N VAL A 171 2.77 -14.25 -6.56
CA VAL A 171 3.01 -14.93 -5.27
C VAL A 171 4.43 -14.64 -4.83
N VAL A 172 4.58 -14.18 -3.59
CA VAL A 172 5.87 -13.83 -3.00
C VAL A 172 6.02 -14.49 -1.64
N LYS A 173 7.18 -15.04 -1.34
CA LYS A 173 7.53 -15.53 0.00
C LYS A 173 8.89 -14.99 0.45
N LEU A 174 9.12 -14.98 1.76
CA LEU A 174 10.43 -14.67 2.34
C LEU A 174 11.11 -15.98 2.75
N GLY A 175 12.22 -16.34 2.07
CA GLY A 175 12.91 -17.60 2.31
C GLY A 175 11.95 -18.81 2.20
N ASP A 176 11.93 -19.64 3.24
CA ASP A 176 11.03 -20.80 3.34
C ASP A 176 9.69 -20.48 4.01
N GLY A 177 9.40 -19.18 4.26
CA GLY A 177 8.15 -18.74 4.87
C GLY A 177 6.92 -19.02 4.00
N LYS A 178 5.75 -18.83 4.59
CA LYS A 178 4.48 -18.93 3.86
C LYS A 178 4.39 -17.82 2.81
N ALA A 179 3.69 -18.11 1.74
CA ALA A 179 3.51 -17.19 0.62
C ALA A 179 2.42 -16.14 0.90
N VAL A 180 2.62 -14.96 0.32
CA VAL A 180 1.66 -13.86 0.21
C VAL A 180 1.29 -13.72 -1.26
N GLU A 181 -0.01 -13.64 -1.56
CA GLU A 181 -0.52 -13.42 -2.91
C GLU A 181 -0.93 -11.95 -3.07
N ILE A 182 -0.47 -11.32 -4.15
CA ILE A 182 -0.75 -9.92 -4.50
C ILE A 182 -1.48 -9.90 -5.84
N THR A 183 -2.77 -9.61 -5.81
CA THR A 183 -3.61 -9.48 -7.01
C THR A 183 -3.79 -8.02 -7.36
N VAL A 184 -3.59 -7.66 -8.63
CA VAL A 184 -3.85 -6.33 -9.17
C VAL A 184 -5.32 -6.23 -9.57
N VAL A 185 -6.05 -5.27 -9.02
CA VAL A 185 -7.48 -5.05 -9.28
C VAL A 185 -7.71 -3.64 -9.88
N PRO A 186 -8.79 -3.41 -10.63
CA PRO A 186 -9.04 -2.10 -11.22
C PRO A 186 -9.32 -1.02 -10.18
N ALA A 187 -8.97 0.24 -10.53
CA ALA A 187 -9.41 1.46 -9.88
C ALA A 187 -9.99 2.42 -10.94
N SER A 188 -10.99 3.21 -10.56
CA SER A 188 -11.65 4.18 -11.46
C SER A 188 -11.00 5.57 -11.28
N HIS A 189 -9.91 5.79 -11.98
CA HIS A 189 -9.10 7.01 -11.90
C HIS A 189 -8.28 7.18 -13.19
N ASP A 190 -7.36 8.15 -13.26
CA ASP A 190 -6.34 8.22 -14.31
C ASP A 190 -4.93 7.89 -13.76
N SER A 191 -3.95 7.76 -14.66
CA SER A 191 -2.58 7.37 -14.33
C SER A 191 -1.57 8.24 -15.06
N THR A 192 -1.80 9.56 -15.01
CA THR A 192 -0.95 10.57 -15.67
C THR A 192 0.41 10.70 -14.99
N VAL A 193 1.47 10.63 -15.79
CA VAL A 193 2.86 10.76 -15.30
C VAL A 193 3.19 12.22 -15.02
N PRO A 194 3.75 12.55 -13.84
CA PRO A 194 4.30 13.87 -13.58
C PRO A 194 5.38 14.25 -14.60
N ARG A 195 5.27 15.42 -15.21
CA ARG A 195 6.26 15.90 -16.20
C ARG A 195 7.70 15.93 -15.65
N ALA A 196 7.87 16.15 -14.35
CA ALA A 196 9.17 16.12 -13.68
C ALA A 196 9.91 14.77 -13.82
N LEU A 197 9.17 13.67 -13.98
CA LEU A 197 9.74 12.33 -14.15
C LEU A 197 10.06 11.97 -15.61
N LEU A 198 9.70 12.82 -16.57
CA LEU A 198 9.96 12.63 -17.99
C LEU A 198 11.29 13.27 -18.40
N SER A 199 11.91 12.77 -19.47
CA SER A 199 13.05 13.41 -20.12
C SER A 199 12.66 14.78 -20.70
N GLU A 200 13.64 15.63 -20.99
CA GLU A 200 13.39 16.93 -21.62
C GLU A 200 12.75 16.78 -23.00
N GLU A 201 13.15 15.78 -23.77
CA GLU A 201 12.61 15.50 -25.09
C GLU A 201 11.14 15.07 -25.01
N GLU A 202 10.80 14.12 -24.13
CA GLU A 202 9.42 13.69 -23.89
C GLU A 202 8.53 14.85 -23.46
N ARG A 203 9.00 15.71 -22.56
CA ARG A 203 8.24 16.90 -22.12
C ARG A 203 7.95 17.85 -23.28
N LYS A 204 8.95 18.17 -24.12
CA LYS A 204 8.78 19.07 -25.27
C LYS A 204 7.73 18.54 -26.24
N HIS A 205 7.74 17.23 -26.54
CA HIS A 205 6.73 16.63 -27.42
C HIS A 205 5.33 16.71 -26.82
N LEU A 206 5.16 16.32 -25.55
CA LEU A 206 3.86 16.37 -24.88
C LEU A 206 3.33 17.81 -24.74
N GLU A 207 4.22 18.78 -24.53
CA GLU A 207 3.85 20.21 -24.44
C GLU A 207 3.42 20.77 -25.80
N ALA A 208 4.12 20.43 -26.87
CA ALA A 208 3.81 20.91 -28.23
C ALA A 208 2.39 20.49 -28.67
N ASP A 209 1.97 19.27 -28.29
CA ASP A 209 0.67 18.71 -28.66
C ASP A 209 -0.40 18.88 -27.57
N ASN A 210 -0.06 19.47 -26.42
CA ASN A 210 -0.92 19.61 -25.24
C ASN A 210 -1.56 18.30 -24.78
N VAL A 211 -0.75 17.23 -24.73
CA VAL A 211 -1.17 15.89 -24.32
C VAL A 211 -0.48 15.43 -23.03
N SER A 212 -0.97 14.36 -22.41
CA SER A 212 -0.43 13.74 -21.21
C SER A 212 -0.06 12.28 -21.47
N LEU A 213 1.01 11.80 -20.81
CA LEU A 213 1.40 10.39 -20.85
C LEU A 213 0.70 9.63 -19.72
N GLN A 214 0.07 8.51 -20.06
CA GLN A 214 -0.57 7.58 -19.11
C GLN A 214 0.28 6.30 -18.99
N LEU A 215 0.49 5.79 -17.78
CA LEU A 215 1.23 4.53 -17.54
C LEU A 215 0.31 3.37 -17.18
N GLY A 216 -0.45 2.92 -18.14
CA GLY A 216 -1.43 1.87 -17.94
C GLY A 216 -2.66 2.36 -17.17
N GLN A 217 -3.46 1.40 -16.69
CA GLN A 217 -4.65 1.71 -15.90
C GLN A 217 -4.28 1.90 -14.43
N PRO A 218 -4.96 2.79 -13.71
CA PRO A 218 -4.86 2.87 -12.26
C PRO A 218 -5.38 1.59 -11.61
N THR A 219 -4.80 1.23 -10.49
CA THR A 219 -5.05 -0.05 -9.83
C THR A 219 -5.22 0.09 -8.33
N GLY A 220 -6.01 -0.80 -7.76
CA GLY A 220 -5.90 -1.22 -6.38
C GLY A 220 -5.18 -2.56 -6.28
N TYR A 221 -5.05 -3.07 -5.06
CA TYR A 221 -4.46 -4.37 -4.78
C TYR A 221 -5.32 -5.16 -3.81
N VAL A 222 -5.45 -6.47 -4.05
CA VAL A 222 -5.91 -7.41 -3.03
C VAL A 222 -4.73 -8.26 -2.61
N ILE A 223 -4.41 -8.23 -1.31
CA ILE A 223 -3.29 -8.96 -0.74
C ILE A 223 -3.81 -10.02 0.22
N ARG A 224 -3.49 -11.29 -0.05
CA ARG A 224 -3.76 -12.42 0.85
C ARG A 224 -2.51 -12.73 1.65
N PHE A 225 -2.52 -12.39 2.92
CA PHE A 225 -1.44 -12.63 3.86
C PHE A 225 -1.44 -14.06 4.40
N SER A 226 -0.30 -14.49 4.92
CA SER A 226 -0.07 -15.85 5.40
C SER A 226 -0.92 -16.26 6.60
N ASN A 227 -1.47 -15.30 7.36
CA ASN A 227 -2.37 -15.52 8.49
C ASN A 227 -3.86 -15.59 8.10
N GLY A 228 -4.21 -15.39 6.83
CA GLY A 228 -5.58 -15.38 6.34
C GLY A 228 -6.21 -13.98 6.20
N LEU A 229 -5.50 -12.89 6.57
CA LEU A 229 -5.94 -11.54 6.29
C LEU A 229 -6.04 -11.33 4.77
N VAL A 230 -7.14 -10.76 4.31
CA VAL A 230 -7.36 -10.36 2.91
C VAL A 230 -7.56 -8.85 2.88
N ALA A 231 -6.51 -8.13 2.50
CA ALA A 231 -6.51 -6.67 2.44
C ALA A 231 -6.86 -6.18 1.04
N TYR A 232 -7.74 -5.18 0.95
CA TYR A 232 -7.97 -4.38 -0.25
C TYR A 232 -7.39 -2.98 -0.06
N LEU A 233 -6.38 -2.65 -0.87
CA LEU A 233 -5.79 -1.32 -0.97
C LEU A 233 -6.43 -0.65 -2.18
N THR A 234 -7.22 0.40 -1.96
CA THR A 234 -8.11 0.90 -3.01
C THR A 234 -7.39 1.62 -4.14
N GLY A 235 -6.22 2.20 -3.88
CA GLY A 235 -5.67 3.25 -4.73
C GLY A 235 -6.60 4.45 -4.76
N ASP A 236 -6.30 5.43 -5.59
CA ASP A 236 -7.28 6.46 -5.90
C ASP A 236 -8.33 5.88 -6.82
N THR A 237 -9.57 5.95 -6.39
CA THR A 237 -10.67 5.36 -7.14
C THR A 237 -11.99 6.08 -6.87
N GLY A 238 -12.79 6.24 -7.92
CA GLY A 238 -14.22 6.46 -7.78
C GLY A 238 -14.93 5.17 -7.37
N MET A 239 -16.19 5.29 -7.01
CA MET A 239 -17.07 4.15 -6.72
C MET A 239 -17.48 3.45 -8.02
N PHE A 240 -17.41 2.10 -8.03
CA PHE A 240 -17.93 1.27 -9.13
C PHE A 240 -18.61 0.00 -8.60
N ALA A 241 -19.58 -0.50 -9.36
CA ALA A 241 -20.47 -1.57 -8.89
C ALA A 241 -19.76 -2.90 -8.65
N GLU A 242 -18.72 -3.19 -9.44
CA GLU A 242 -17.92 -4.41 -9.37
C GLU A 242 -17.13 -4.56 -8.06
N MET A 243 -17.00 -3.48 -7.27
CA MET A 243 -16.42 -3.58 -5.92
C MET A 243 -17.14 -4.62 -5.06
N LYS A 244 -18.47 -4.74 -5.20
CA LYS A 244 -19.23 -5.77 -4.48
C LYS A 244 -18.86 -7.17 -4.96
N THR A 245 -18.94 -7.43 -6.26
CA THR A 245 -18.75 -8.78 -6.80
C THR A 245 -17.30 -9.23 -6.74
N THR A 246 -16.36 -8.31 -6.96
CA THR A 246 -14.92 -8.63 -6.96
C THR A 246 -14.35 -8.64 -5.56
N MET A 247 -14.52 -7.56 -4.78
CA MET A 247 -13.84 -7.44 -3.49
C MET A 247 -14.57 -8.21 -2.38
N ALA A 248 -15.91 -8.07 -2.29
CA ALA A 248 -16.68 -8.74 -1.24
C ALA A 248 -16.98 -10.21 -1.61
N ASP A 249 -17.59 -10.45 -2.78
CA ASP A 249 -18.15 -11.76 -3.10
C ASP A 249 -17.09 -12.77 -3.57
N PHE A 250 -16.06 -12.34 -4.31
CA PHE A 250 -15.00 -13.23 -4.81
C PHE A 250 -13.78 -13.26 -3.87
N HIS A 251 -13.12 -12.12 -3.64
CA HIS A 251 -11.90 -12.09 -2.83
C HIS A 251 -12.14 -12.26 -1.33
N LYS A 252 -13.36 -11.97 -0.83
CA LYS A 252 -13.72 -12.02 0.59
C LYS A 252 -12.85 -11.09 1.44
N VAL A 253 -12.67 -9.86 0.96
CA VAL A 253 -11.90 -8.81 1.65
C VAL A 253 -12.43 -8.62 3.08
N ASN A 254 -11.53 -8.64 4.05
CA ASN A 254 -11.85 -8.43 5.46
C ASN A 254 -11.12 -7.22 6.09
N PHE A 255 -10.14 -6.64 5.39
CA PHE A 255 -9.53 -5.36 5.73
C PHE A 255 -9.49 -4.46 4.48
N MET A 256 -9.74 -3.17 4.64
CA MET A 256 -9.67 -2.21 3.55
C MET A 256 -8.87 -0.98 3.96
N GLU A 257 -7.80 -0.66 3.22
CA GLU A 257 -7.18 0.65 3.24
C GLU A 257 -7.87 1.51 2.19
N LEU A 258 -8.64 2.50 2.66
CA LEU A 258 -9.48 3.36 1.84
C LEU A 258 -8.83 4.71 1.64
N ASN A 259 -8.55 5.06 0.38
CA ASN A 259 -8.12 6.39 0.00
C ASN A 259 -9.34 7.32 -0.11
N LEU A 260 -9.38 8.38 0.71
CA LEU A 260 -10.46 9.37 0.74
C LEU A 260 -10.01 10.70 0.10
N GLY A 261 -9.37 10.63 -1.05
CA GLY A 261 -9.05 11.81 -1.85
C GLY A 261 -10.33 12.44 -2.40
N TYR A 262 -10.75 13.61 -1.91
CA TYR A 262 -12.05 14.22 -2.22
C TYR A 262 -12.34 14.37 -3.72
N SER A 263 -11.33 14.62 -4.53
CA SER A 263 -11.46 14.72 -5.99
C SER A 263 -11.78 13.40 -6.67
N ALA A 264 -11.39 12.27 -6.08
CA ALA A 264 -11.65 10.92 -6.59
C ALA A 264 -12.86 10.28 -5.93
N LEU A 265 -13.01 10.46 -4.60
CA LEU A 265 -14.03 9.80 -3.80
C LEU A 265 -14.54 10.71 -2.69
N ASN A 266 -15.80 11.16 -2.77
CA ASN A 266 -16.41 11.97 -1.72
C ASN A 266 -16.92 11.11 -0.56
N ALA A 267 -17.18 11.72 0.60
CA ALA A 267 -17.59 11.04 1.82
C ALA A 267 -18.86 10.15 1.68
N PRO A 268 -19.96 10.57 1.02
CA PRO A 268 -21.13 9.71 0.82
C PRO A 268 -20.83 8.45 -0.02
N ALA A 269 -20.07 8.58 -1.12
CA ALA A 269 -19.70 7.43 -1.96
C ALA A 269 -18.75 6.48 -1.22
N ALA A 270 -17.77 7.02 -0.48
CA ALA A 270 -16.87 6.24 0.35
C ALA A 270 -17.63 5.46 1.43
N ALA A 271 -18.58 6.10 2.12
CA ALA A 271 -19.42 5.44 3.10
C ALA A 271 -20.29 4.34 2.48
N HIS A 272 -20.80 4.54 1.26
CA HIS A 272 -21.55 3.50 0.55
C HIS A 272 -20.67 2.29 0.18
N ILE A 273 -19.43 2.52 -0.24
CA ILE A 273 -18.47 1.42 -0.48
C ILE A 273 -18.29 0.59 0.80
N VAL A 274 -18.06 1.25 1.93
CA VAL A 274 -17.81 0.58 3.22
C VAL A 274 -19.07 -0.11 3.74
N ASN A 275 -20.22 0.57 3.73
CA ASN A 275 -21.45 0.09 4.34
C ASN A 275 -22.16 -0.99 3.50
N ASP A 276 -22.12 -0.86 2.16
CA ASP A 276 -23.04 -1.59 1.29
C ASP A 276 -22.33 -2.47 0.24
N LEU A 277 -21.15 -2.07 -0.28
CA LEU A 277 -20.48 -2.80 -1.34
C LEU A 277 -19.46 -3.78 -0.80
N VAL A 278 -18.40 -3.32 -0.14
CA VAL A 278 -17.27 -4.18 0.29
C VAL A 278 -17.51 -4.80 1.67
N LYS A 279 -17.99 -4.04 2.62
CA LYS A 279 -18.33 -4.48 4.00
C LYS A 279 -17.15 -5.15 4.74
N PRO A 280 -15.94 -4.55 4.75
CA PRO A 280 -14.79 -5.14 5.42
C PRO A 280 -15.01 -5.23 6.94
N ALA A 281 -14.28 -6.09 7.64
CA ALA A 281 -14.29 -6.15 9.08
C ALA A 281 -13.66 -4.90 9.71
N THR A 282 -12.65 -4.31 9.05
CA THR A 282 -11.95 -3.10 9.49
C THR A 282 -11.58 -2.22 8.29
N VAL A 283 -11.64 -0.91 8.51
CA VAL A 283 -11.19 0.12 7.55
C VAL A 283 -10.01 0.89 8.16
N LEU A 284 -8.95 1.08 7.38
CA LEU A 284 -7.89 2.06 7.61
C LEU A 284 -8.12 3.22 6.64
N LEU A 285 -8.41 4.41 7.16
CA LEU A 285 -8.63 5.60 6.35
C LEU A 285 -7.30 6.28 6.06
N SER A 286 -6.96 6.42 4.79
CA SER A 286 -5.72 7.00 4.26
C SER A 286 -6.02 8.03 3.19
N HIS A 287 -5.01 8.74 2.70
CA HIS A 287 -5.07 9.62 1.52
C HIS A 287 -6.24 10.63 1.56
N VAL A 288 -6.30 11.45 2.60
CA VAL A 288 -7.44 12.35 2.82
C VAL A 288 -7.32 13.73 2.15
N ASN A 289 -6.15 14.08 1.57
CA ASN A 289 -5.87 15.37 0.91
C ASN A 289 -6.09 16.62 1.77
N GLU A 290 -6.05 16.45 3.09
CA GLU A 290 -6.21 17.50 4.09
C GLU A 290 -5.39 17.18 5.34
N GLY A 291 -5.05 18.17 6.14
CA GLY A 291 -4.56 17.91 7.49
C GLY A 291 -5.73 17.49 8.36
N ALA A 292 -6.05 16.20 8.38
CA ALA A 292 -7.28 15.66 8.98
C ALA A 292 -7.27 15.67 10.50
N THR A 293 -6.08 15.65 11.12
CA THR A 293 -5.96 15.48 12.56
C THR A 293 -5.16 16.60 13.24
N SER A 294 -5.35 16.70 14.55
CA SER A 294 -4.51 17.49 15.46
C SER A 294 -4.37 16.72 16.78
N GLY A 295 -3.14 16.39 17.17
CA GLY A 295 -2.83 15.49 18.28
C GLY A 295 -3.41 14.08 18.07
N GLY A 296 -3.46 13.62 16.82
CA GLY A 296 -4.01 12.32 16.42
C GLY A 296 -5.54 12.22 16.48
N LYS A 297 -6.25 13.33 16.74
CA LYS A 297 -7.73 13.38 16.78
C LYS A 297 -8.27 14.10 15.55
N VAL A 298 -9.38 13.60 14.99
CA VAL A 298 -10.03 14.19 13.83
C VAL A 298 -10.48 15.63 14.13
N LYS A 299 -10.16 16.54 13.22
CA LYS A 299 -10.64 17.92 13.24
C LYS A 299 -12.07 17.99 12.72
N SER A 300 -12.91 18.80 13.34
CA SER A 300 -14.27 19.10 12.84
C SER A 300 -14.21 19.86 11.50
N GLY A 301 -15.20 19.63 10.63
CA GLY A 301 -15.30 20.31 9.32
C GLY A 301 -14.31 19.79 8.27
N THR A 302 -13.74 18.60 8.48
CA THR A 302 -12.91 17.89 7.51
C THR A 302 -13.73 16.84 6.75
N HIS A 303 -13.32 16.47 5.54
CA HIS A 303 -13.93 15.36 4.79
C HIS A 303 -13.82 14.03 5.54
N THR A 304 -12.76 13.88 6.30
CA THR A 304 -12.55 12.77 7.23
C THR A 304 -13.67 12.71 8.27
N ALA A 305 -14.02 13.83 8.90
CA ALA A 305 -15.13 13.89 9.87
C ALA A 305 -16.48 13.57 9.21
N ASP A 306 -16.73 14.10 8.01
CA ASP A 306 -17.96 13.84 7.24
C ASP A 306 -18.10 12.35 6.90
N PHE A 307 -17.03 11.71 6.45
CA PHE A 307 -17.01 10.27 6.18
C PHE A 307 -17.31 9.45 7.43
N LEU A 308 -16.63 9.75 8.54
CA LEU A 308 -16.81 9.02 9.80
C LEU A 308 -18.24 9.11 10.33
N ALA A 309 -18.93 10.24 10.11
CA ALA A 309 -20.32 10.42 10.48
C ALA A 309 -21.30 9.54 9.66
N LEU A 310 -20.90 9.10 8.46
CA LEU A 310 -21.71 8.30 7.54
C LEU A 310 -21.47 6.79 7.63
N VAL A 311 -20.33 6.36 8.18
CA VAL A 311 -20.01 4.93 8.31
C VAL A 311 -20.84 4.30 9.42
N LYS A 312 -21.38 3.09 9.18
CA LYS A 312 -22.28 2.39 10.09
C LYS A 312 -21.70 1.04 10.51
N GLY A 313 -21.56 0.83 11.83
CA GLY A 313 -21.29 -0.48 12.41
C GLY A 313 -19.95 -1.14 12.01
N ARG A 314 -19.00 -0.36 11.48
CA ARG A 314 -17.67 -0.81 11.08
C ARG A 314 -16.61 0.00 11.81
N PRO A 315 -15.60 -0.64 12.42
CA PRO A 315 -14.47 0.08 12.97
C PRO A 315 -13.67 0.74 11.84
N VAL A 316 -13.46 2.06 11.97
CA VAL A 316 -12.57 2.85 11.11
C VAL A 316 -11.41 3.32 11.98
N TYR A 317 -10.20 3.13 11.50
CA TYR A 317 -8.98 3.65 12.10
C TYR A 317 -8.32 4.63 11.14
N LEU A 318 -7.54 5.57 11.68
CA LEU A 318 -6.82 6.56 10.88
C LEU A 318 -5.40 6.08 10.61
N ALA A 319 -4.91 6.34 9.41
CA ALA A 319 -3.53 6.07 9.02
C ALA A 319 -2.56 7.09 9.67
N LEU A 320 -2.49 7.10 11.00
CA LEU A 320 -1.63 8.01 11.75
C LEU A 320 -0.14 7.65 11.54
N SER A 321 0.65 8.61 11.10
CA SER A 321 2.06 8.44 10.77
C SER A 321 2.88 7.78 11.89
N GLY A 322 3.53 6.65 11.57
CA GLY A 322 4.38 5.89 12.49
C GLY A 322 3.62 5.00 13.47
N ARG A 323 2.30 4.97 13.46
CA ARG A 323 1.49 4.15 14.36
C ARG A 323 1.22 2.79 13.75
N THR A 324 1.91 1.77 14.23
CA THR A 324 1.67 0.38 13.80
C THR A 324 0.41 -0.17 14.43
N MET A 325 -0.48 -0.74 13.61
CA MET A 325 -1.60 -1.56 14.02
C MET A 325 -1.36 -3.03 13.67
N GLU A 326 -1.95 -3.95 14.43
CA GLU A 326 -1.87 -5.38 14.17
C GLU A 326 -3.25 -5.96 13.87
N LEU A 327 -3.32 -6.73 12.78
CA LEU A 327 -4.54 -7.35 12.29
C LEU A 327 -4.43 -8.88 12.35
N ASP A 328 -5.44 -9.53 12.93
CA ASP A 328 -5.57 -10.97 12.84
C ASP A 328 -6.09 -11.44 11.46
N GLY A 329 -6.13 -12.73 11.22
CA GLY A 329 -6.57 -13.30 9.95
C GLY A 329 -8.05 -13.03 9.60
N SER A 330 -8.87 -12.58 10.55
CA SER A 330 -10.26 -12.18 10.32
C SER A 330 -10.42 -10.70 9.94
N GLY A 331 -9.31 -9.95 9.93
CA GLY A 331 -9.29 -8.52 9.71
C GLY A 331 -9.60 -7.68 10.95
N LYS A 332 -9.68 -8.28 12.12
CA LYS A 332 -9.88 -7.55 13.38
C LYS A 332 -8.57 -6.92 13.84
N CYS A 333 -8.63 -5.65 14.20
CA CYS A 333 -7.50 -4.99 14.85
C CYS A 333 -7.37 -5.47 16.30
N VAL A 334 -6.18 -5.99 16.64
CA VAL A 334 -5.90 -6.60 17.96
C VAL A 334 -4.89 -5.83 18.78
N ALA A 335 -4.08 -4.96 18.15
CA ALA A 335 -3.14 -4.07 18.83
C ALA A 335 -2.91 -2.79 18.01
N GLY A 336 -2.52 -1.68 18.67
CA GLY A 336 -2.21 -0.40 18.01
C GLY A 336 -3.41 0.33 17.42
N CYS A 337 -4.63 -0.10 17.68
CA CYS A 337 -5.87 0.37 17.11
C CYS A 337 -6.25 1.72 17.71
N ALA A 338 -6.01 2.78 16.98
CA ALA A 338 -6.43 4.12 17.38
C ALA A 338 -7.80 4.44 16.81
N ALA A 339 -8.80 4.50 17.67
CA ALA A 339 -10.08 5.09 17.27
C ALA A 339 -9.91 6.56 16.85
N PRO A 340 -10.71 7.04 15.87
CA PRO A 340 -10.70 8.43 15.40
C PRO A 340 -11.01 9.45 16.49
#